data_3587fe83588d2aa7d11d2e33405a74d8
#
_entry.id   3587fe83588d2aa7d11d2e33405a74d8
#
_cell.length_a   1.000
_cell.length_b   1.000
_cell.length_c   1.000
_cell.angle_alpha   90.00
_cell.angle_beta   90.00
_cell.angle_gamma   90.00
#
_symmetry.space_group_name_H-M   'P 1'
#
loop_
_entity.id
_entity.type
_entity.pdbx_description
1 polymer ?
#
loop_
_entity_poly.entity_id
_entity_poly.type
_entity_poly.pdbx_seq_one_letter_code
_entity_poly.pdbx_strand_id
1 'polypeptide(L)'
;MTYIVAHRGLSAKAPENTYHSFDLAFSKGIKHVEFDVHLTKDNKVVIIHDETIDRTSNGFGKVREKNLDELLSLDYGGWFSPKYENSKIPEFSKVLDKYNNVNFVIEIKGSDIELVPRVLELISKSDYWRDKVFKSKQKSPKIIFCSFLPKQIEILRNFSNDIVIGFLVKDLNDRVVQFAKSHNLDGIFPYYKLLNKKVVENLKKQNFIISSWGFQNIQDVKKISDLKNIIFYGPSGT
;
A
#
# COMPACT_ATOMS: atom_id res chain seq x y z
N MET A 1 -9.83 -4.48 15.60
CA MET A 1 -10.54 -5.24 14.56
C MET A 1 -9.52 -6.00 13.74
N THR A 2 -9.85 -7.22 13.33
CA THR A 2 -9.02 -7.98 12.38
C THR A 2 -9.72 -7.90 11.04
N TYR A 3 -9.01 -7.51 9.98
CA TYR A 3 -9.54 -7.50 8.62
C TYR A 3 -8.44 -7.79 7.59
N ILE A 4 -8.87 -8.26 6.43
CA ILE A 4 -7.98 -8.59 5.31
C ILE A 4 -7.91 -7.38 4.38
N VAL A 5 -6.71 -7.07 3.92
CA VAL A 5 -6.40 -6.10 2.89
C VAL A 5 -6.04 -6.85 1.62
N ALA A 6 -6.66 -6.56 0.51
CA ALA A 6 -6.31 -7.13 -0.78
C ALA A 6 -4.97 -6.52 -1.25
N HIS A 7 -3.90 -7.31 -1.19
CA HIS A 7 -2.54 -6.91 -1.52
C HIS A 7 -2.38 -6.71 -3.03
N ARG A 8 -2.12 -5.47 -3.44
CA ARG A 8 -2.12 -5.02 -4.85
C ARG A 8 -3.45 -5.33 -5.57
N GLY A 9 -4.58 -5.20 -4.82
CA GLY A 9 -5.86 -5.74 -5.22
C GLY A 9 -5.98 -7.24 -4.99
N LEU A 10 -6.93 -7.92 -5.63
CA LEU A 10 -7.03 -9.38 -5.57
C LEU A 10 -6.05 -10.02 -6.56
N SER A 11 -4.75 -9.80 -6.32
CA SER A 11 -3.63 -10.10 -7.23
C SER A 11 -3.43 -11.59 -7.52
N ALA A 12 -4.01 -12.46 -6.69
CA ALA A 12 -4.08 -13.90 -6.97
C ALA A 12 -5.00 -14.28 -8.15
N LYS A 13 -5.90 -13.41 -8.58
CA LYS A 13 -6.96 -13.70 -9.55
C LYS A 13 -7.03 -12.70 -10.72
N ALA A 14 -6.32 -11.58 -10.61
CA ALA A 14 -6.21 -10.54 -11.63
C ALA A 14 -4.83 -9.88 -11.56
N PRO A 15 -4.32 -9.25 -12.63
CA PRO A 15 -2.99 -8.65 -12.61
C PRO A 15 -2.87 -7.61 -11.49
N GLU A 16 -1.79 -7.73 -10.70
CA GLU A 16 -1.52 -6.86 -9.55
C GLU A 16 -1.50 -5.38 -9.92
N ASN A 17 -1.89 -4.51 -8.98
CA ASN A 17 -1.82 -3.06 -9.14
C ASN A 17 -2.56 -2.54 -10.39
N THR A 18 -3.69 -3.18 -10.75
CA THR A 18 -4.55 -2.78 -11.87
C THR A 18 -5.99 -2.54 -11.41
N TYR A 19 -6.76 -1.82 -12.23
CA TYR A 19 -8.19 -1.67 -12.00
C TYR A 19 -8.91 -3.02 -11.91
N HIS A 20 -8.47 -4.03 -12.68
CA HIS A 20 -9.06 -5.38 -12.64
C HIS A 20 -8.92 -6.04 -11.27
N SER A 21 -7.74 -5.95 -10.65
CA SER A 21 -7.52 -6.54 -9.32
C SER A 21 -8.28 -5.78 -8.23
N PHE A 22 -8.43 -4.46 -8.36
CA PHE A 22 -9.18 -3.63 -7.42
C PHE A 22 -10.68 -3.87 -7.54
N ASP A 23 -11.23 -3.81 -8.76
CA ASP A 23 -12.66 -4.06 -9.02
C ASP A 23 -13.04 -5.48 -8.56
N LEU A 24 -12.17 -6.47 -8.80
CA LEU A 24 -12.39 -7.84 -8.34
C LEU A 24 -12.40 -7.94 -6.81
N ALA A 25 -11.49 -7.27 -6.11
CA ALA A 25 -11.50 -7.23 -4.64
C ALA A 25 -12.81 -6.64 -4.11
N PHE A 26 -13.23 -5.50 -4.65
CA PHE A 26 -14.46 -4.83 -4.23
C PHE A 26 -15.72 -5.65 -4.56
N SER A 27 -15.76 -6.33 -5.71
CA SER A 27 -16.88 -7.23 -6.09
C SER A 27 -17.03 -8.43 -5.14
N LYS A 28 -15.94 -8.81 -4.45
CA LYS A 28 -15.93 -9.85 -3.42
C LYS A 28 -16.20 -9.32 -2.00
N GLY A 29 -16.55 -8.04 -1.88
CA GLY A 29 -16.87 -7.41 -0.60
C GLY A 29 -15.65 -7.00 0.22
N ILE A 30 -14.42 -7.14 -0.29
CA ILE A 30 -13.21 -6.66 0.37
C ILE A 30 -13.16 -5.14 0.22
N LYS A 31 -13.21 -4.42 1.34
CA LYS A 31 -13.24 -2.94 1.34
C LYS A 31 -11.85 -2.30 1.48
N HIS A 32 -10.82 -3.08 1.74
CA HIS A 32 -9.46 -2.60 1.95
C HIS A 32 -8.56 -3.12 0.85
N VAL A 33 -7.95 -2.22 0.11
CA VAL A 33 -6.99 -2.55 -0.96
C VAL A 33 -5.66 -1.86 -0.63
N GLU A 34 -4.61 -2.61 -0.76
CA GLU A 34 -3.26 -2.07 -0.72
C GLU A 34 -2.72 -1.96 -2.15
N PHE A 35 -1.91 -0.95 -2.39
CA PHE A 35 -1.18 -0.74 -3.62
C PHE A 35 0.07 0.11 -3.44
N ASP A 36 0.97 -0.02 -4.40
CA ASP A 36 2.28 0.60 -4.41
C ASP A 36 2.32 1.82 -5.35
N VAL A 37 2.98 2.91 -4.94
CA VAL A 37 3.08 4.10 -5.77
C VAL A 37 4.52 4.47 -6.11
N HIS A 38 4.70 4.91 -7.36
CA HIS A 38 5.94 5.46 -7.90
C HIS A 38 5.68 6.77 -8.65
N LEU A 39 6.76 7.53 -8.88
CA LEU A 39 6.73 8.78 -9.63
C LEU A 39 7.27 8.55 -11.05
N THR A 40 6.59 9.08 -12.06
CA THR A 40 7.05 9.10 -13.47
C THR A 40 8.04 10.23 -13.72
N LYS A 41 8.66 10.25 -14.90
CA LYS A 41 9.58 11.31 -15.33
C LYS A 41 8.92 12.70 -15.29
N ASP A 42 7.67 12.80 -15.70
CA ASP A 42 6.85 14.02 -15.72
C ASP A 42 6.08 14.25 -14.42
N ASN A 43 6.54 13.64 -13.30
CA ASN A 43 6.01 13.82 -11.95
C ASN A 43 4.53 13.45 -11.81
N LYS A 44 4.05 12.46 -12.55
CA LYS A 44 2.76 11.81 -12.30
C LYS A 44 2.93 10.65 -11.35
N VAL A 45 1.94 10.39 -10.51
CA VAL A 45 1.94 9.25 -9.59
C VAL A 45 1.22 8.09 -10.25
N VAL A 46 1.90 6.97 -10.42
CA VAL A 46 1.37 5.72 -10.99
C VAL A 46 1.42 4.59 -9.97
N ILE A 47 0.57 3.57 -10.17
CA ILE A 47 0.44 2.44 -9.26
C ILE A 47 1.14 1.24 -9.88
N ILE A 48 2.28 0.88 -9.31
CA ILE A 48 3.11 -0.25 -9.71
C ILE A 48 4.06 -0.62 -8.55
N HIS A 49 4.41 -1.91 -8.42
CA HIS A 49 5.26 -2.36 -7.31
C HIS A 49 6.74 -2.13 -7.53
N ASP A 50 7.25 -2.54 -8.70
CA ASP A 50 8.68 -2.53 -8.97
C ASP A 50 9.16 -1.15 -9.44
N GLU A 51 10.43 -0.83 -9.23
CA GLU A 51 11.07 0.36 -9.79
C GLU A 51 11.06 0.36 -11.33
N THR A 52 11.01 -0.84 -11.94
CA THR A 52 10.94 -1.06 -13.39
C THR A 52 9.61 -1.66 -13.81
N ILE A 53 9.27 -1.52 -15.09
CA ILE A 53 8.01 -2.04 -15.65
C ILE A 53 8.13 -3.47 -16.21
N ASP A 54 9.30 -4.06 -16.16
CA ASP A 54 9.69 -5.28 -16.90
C ASP A 54 8.86 -6.51 -16.51
N ARG A 55 8.54 -6.69 -15.23
CA ARG A 55 7.85 -7.88 -14.74
C ARG A 55 6.36 -7.88 -15.04
N THR A 56 5.73 -6.71 -15.03
CA THR A 56 4.27 -6.58 -15.06
C THR A 56 3.76 -5.83 -16.29
N SER A 57 4.61 -5.63 -17.30
CA SER A 57 4.18 -5.03 -18.57
C SER A 57 4.88 -5.69 -19.77
N ASN A 58 4.46 -5.31 -20.96
CA ASN A 58 5.13 -5.66 -22.21
C ASN A 58 6.26 -4.67 -22.58
N GLY A 59 6.59 -3.72 -21.70
CA GLY A 59 7.71 -2.79 -21.84
C GLY A 59 8.88 -3.14 -20.92
N PHE A 60 9.89 -2.28 -20.91
CA PHE A 60 11.08 -2.40 -20.05
C PHE A 60 11.61 -1.04 -19.61
N GLY A 61 12.42 -1.07 -18.53
CA GLY A 61 13.09 0.10 -17.97
C GLY A 61 12.37 0.71 -16.76
N LYS A 62 12.96 1.77 -16.21
CA LYS A 62 12.50 2.38 -14.97
C LYS A 62 11.27 3.26 -15.17
N VAL A 63 10.34 3.19 -14.22
CA VAL A 63 9.16 4.06 -14.15
C VAL A 63 9.57 5.54 -14.16
N ARG A 64 10.61 5.90 -13.39
CA ARG A 64 11.10 7.28 -13.23
C ARG A 64 11.72 7.87 -14.49
N GLU A 65 12.05 7.03 -15.47
CA GLU A 65 12.64 7.45 -16.76
C GLU A 65 11.61 7.64 -17.88
N LYS A 66 10.33 7.30 -17.64
CA LYS A 66 9.24 7.35 -18.60
C LYS A 66 8.18 8.38 -18.23
N ASN A 67 7.63 9.06 -19.22
CA ASN A 67 6.45 9.92 -19.05
C ASN A 67 5.19 9.06 -18.89
N LEU A 68 4.13 9.62 -18.32
CA LEU A 68 2.86 8.92 -18.13
C LEU A 68 2.29 8.36 -19.44
N ASP A 69 2.32 9.12 -20.53
CA ASP A 69 1.78 8.70 -21.83
C ASP A 69 2.52 7.47 -22.39
N GLU A 70 3.86 7.41 -22.21
CA GLU A 70 4.65 6.25 -22.58
C GLU A 70 4.23 5.00 -21.78
N LEU A 71 4.00 5.15 -20.48
CA LEU A 71 3.52 4.06 -19.62
C LEU A 71 2.10 3.63 -19.99
N LEU A 72 1.20 4.57 -20.30
CA LEU A 72 -0.18 4.27 -20.68
C LEU A 72 -0.29 3.60 -22.07
N SER A 73 0.73 3.70 -22.93
CA SER A 73 0.75 2.99 -24.21
C SER A 73 0.93 1.47 -24.06
N LEU A 74 1.51 1.01 -22.95
CA LEU A 74 1.87 -0.38 -22.69
C LEU A 74 0.69 -1.22 -22.16
N ASP A 75 0.89 -2.53 -22.17
CA ASP A 75 -0.02 -3.53 -21.57
C ASP A 75 0.53 -4.02 -20.23
N TYR A 76 -0.32 -3.96 -19.20
CA TYR A 76 0.00 -4.39 -17.82
C TYR A 76 -0.83 -5.61 -17.37
N GLY A 77 -1.45 -6.32 -18.30
CA GLY A 77 -2.31 -7.46 -17.95
C GLY A 77 -1.99 -8.75 -18.68
N GLY A 78 -1.50 -8.67 -19.92
CA GLY A 78 -1.22 -9.84 -20.75
C GLY A 78 -0.21 -10.82 -20.15
N TRP A 79 0.75 -10.33 -19.35
CA TRP A 79 1.70 -11.16 -18.60
C TRP A 79 1.02 -12.11 -17.60
N PHE A 80 -0.11 -11.70 -17.06
CA PHE A 80 -0.89 -12.51 -16.10
C PHE A 80 -1.80 -13.52 -16.82
N SER A 81 -2.52 -13.05 -17.82
CA SER A 81 -3.39 -13.88 -18.66
C SER A 81 -3.87 -13.09 -19.87
N PRO A 82 -4.06 -13.76 -21.05
CA PRO A 82 -4.63 -13.12 -22.25
C PRO A 82 -5.98 -12.42 -22.01
N LYS A 83 -6.76 -12.88 -21.04
CA LYS A 83 -8.02 -12.24 -20.62
C LYS A 83 -7.85 -10.77 -20.21
N TYR A 84 -6.68 -10.39 -19.73
CA TYR A 84 -6.37 -9.06 -19.21
C TYR A 84 -5.46 -8.25 -20.13
N GLU A 85 -5.25 -8.73 -21.36
CA GLU A 85 -4.50 -8.00 -22.37
C GLU A 85 -5.04 -6.57 -22.55
N ASN A 86 -4.15 -5.62 -22.83
CA ASN A 86 -4.42 -4.19 -22.94
C ASN A 86 -4.82 -3.50 -21.61
N SER A 87 -4.66 -4.13 -20.47
CA SER A 87 -4.80 -3.45 -19.17
C SER A 87 -3.78 -2.32 -19.06
N LYS A 88 -4.20 -1.21 -18.47
CA LYS A 88 -3.35 -0.02 -18.31
C LYS A 88 -2.85 0.12 -16.88
N ILE A 89 -1.64 0.70 -16.74
CA ILE A 89 -1.14 1.14 -15.45
C ILE A 89 -2.10 2.19 -14.86
N PRO A 90 -2.55 2.06 -13.61
CA PRO A 90 -3.42 3.07 -13.03
C PRO A 90 -2.64 4.35 -12.69
N GLU A 91 -3.15 5.50 -13.10
CA GLU A 91 -2.76 6.79 -12.53
C GLU A 91 -3.44 6.97 -11.17
N PHE A 92 -2.69 7.36 -10.15
CA PHE A 92 -3.19 7.48 -8.78
C PHE A 92 -4.37 8.47 -8.65
N SER A 93 -4.33 9.61 -9.34
CA SER A 93 -5.43 10.57 -9.39
C SER A 93 -6.74 9.92 -9.86
N LYS A 94 -6.67 9.09 -10.90
CA LYS A 94 -7.83 8.39 -11.45
C LYS A 94 -8.38 7.30 -10.51
N VAL A 95 -7.50 6.68 -9.71
CA VAL A 95 -7.92 5.73 -8.66
C VAL A 95 -8.66 6.46 -7.55
N LEU A 96 -8.20 7.64 -7.14
CA LEU A 96 -8.91 8.49 -6.17
C LEU A 96 -10.29 8.93 -6.68
N ASP A 97 -10.41 9.27 -7.97
CA ASP A 97 -11.68 9.69 -8.59
C ASP A 97 -12.66 8.51 -8.71
N LYS A 98 -12.15 7.33 -9.10
CA LYS A 98 -12.99 6.15 -9.36
C LYS A 98 -13.54 5.52 -8.09
N TYR A 99 -12.73 5.45 -7.03
CA TYR A 99 -13.09 4.70 -5.84
C TYR A 99 -13.37 5.61 -4.65
N ASN A 100 -14.58 5.56 -4.17
CA ASN A 100 -15.02 6.12 -2.89
C ASN A 100 -15.62 4.98 -2.04
N ASN A 101 -15.93 5.20 -0.78
CA ASN A 101 -16.47 4.18 0.13
C ASN A 101 -15.61 2.92 0.34
N VAL A 102 -14.34 2.99 0.01
CA VAL A 102 -13.31 1.97 0.21
C VAL A 102 -12.24 2.49 1.15
N ASN A 103 -11.27 1.66 1.49
CA ASN A 103 -10.11 2.05 2.30
C ASN A 103 -8.84 1.64 1.56
N PHE A 104 -7.83 2.50 1.61
CA PHE A 104 -6.56 2.25 0.96
C PHE A 104 -5.42 2.10 1.98
N VAL A 105 -4.52 1.17 1.69
CA VAL A 105 -3.18 1.15 2.25
C VAL A 105 -2.23 1.49 1.11
N ILE A 106 -1.52 2.61 1.24
CA ILE A 106 -0.68 3.16 0.17
C ILE A 106 0.78 2.96 0.56
N GLU A 107 1.46 2.05 -0.12
CA GLU A 107 2.91 1.90 0.05
C GLU A 107 3.66 2.93 -0.81
N ILE A 108 4.43 3.78 -0.14
CA ILE A 108 5.37 4.69 -0.81
C ILE A 108 6.62 3.89 -1.16
N LYS A 109 6.74 3.50 -2.43
CA LYS A 109 7.75 2.54 -2.92
C LYS A 109 8.99 3.24 -3.46
N GLY A 110 8.78 4.31 -4.20
CA GLY A 110 9.87 5.09 -4.78
C GLY A 110 10.69 5.84 -3.73
N SER A 111 12.00 5.97 -3.96
CA SER A 111 12.91 6.74 -3.11
C SER A 111 12.93 8.24 -3.42
N ASP A 112 12.23 8.68 -4.46
CA ASP A 112 12.15 10.08 -4.87
C ASP A 112 11.50 10.93 -3.76
N ILE A 113 12.17 12.00 -3.36
CA ILE A 113 11.68 12.88 -2.28
C ILE A 113 10.41 13.65 -2.65
N GLU A 114 10.14 13.82 -3.94
CA GLU A 114 8.93 14.48 -4.45
C GLU A 114 7.71 13.55 -4.46
N LEU A 115 7.89 12.23 -4.28
CA LEU A 115 6.78 11.28 -4.35
C LEU A 115 5.72 11.55 -3.28
N VAL A 116 6.13 11.66 -2.01
CA VAL A 116 5.20 11.94 -0.90
C VAL A 116 4.48 13.27 -1.07
N PRO A 117 5.16 14.41 -1.31
CA PRO A 117 4.50 15.67 -1.58
C PRO A 117 3.45 15.56 -2.70
N ARG A 118 3.78 14.86 -3.78
CA ARG A 118 2.87 14.71 -4.92
C ARG A 118 1.65 13.85 -4.60
N VAL A 119 1.83 12.74 -3.88
CA VAL A 119 0.73 11.89 -3.42
C VAL A 119 -0.23 12.69 -2.53
N LEU A 120 0.30 13.42 -1.56
CA LEU A 120 -0.50 14.20 -0.61
C LEU A 120 -1.18 15.41 -1.27
N GLU A 121 -0.54 16.04 -2.27
CA GLU A 121 -1.15 17.08 -3.09
C GLU A 121 -2.39 16.55 -3.83
N LEU A 122 -2.29 15.38 -4.48
CA LEU A 122 -3.40 14.77 -5.20
C LEU A 122 -4.57 14.43 -4.27
N ILE A 123 -4.28 13.90 -3.09
CA ILE A 123 -5.30 13.62 -2.07
C ILE A 123 -5.96 14.93 -1.59
N SER A 124 -5.17 16.00 -1.37
CA SER A 124 -5.70 17.29 -0.90
C SER A 124 -6.62 17.96 -1.91
N LYS A 125 -6.43 17.70 -3.20
CA LYS A 125 -7.28 18.20 -4.29
C LYS A 125 -8.57 17.41 -4.46
N SER A 126 -8.66 16.21 -3.90
CA SER A 126 -9.89 15.40 -3.94
C SER A 126 -10.86 15.84 -2.86
N ASP A 127 -12.04 16.31 -3.23
CA ASP A 127 -13.08 16.73 -2.28
C ASP A 127 -13.52 15.59 -1.37
N TYR A 128 -13.52 14.36 -1.88
CA TYR A 128 -13.87 13.18 -1.09
C TYR A 128 -12.76 12.79 -0.11
N TRP A 129 -11.50 12.70 -0.58
CA TRP A 129 -10.41 12.11 0.19
C TRP A 129 -9.75 13.09 1.16
N ARG A 130 -9.70 14.39 0.83
CA ARG A 130 -9.07 15.43 1.66
C ARG A 130 -9.54 15.37 3.13
N ASP A 131 -10.85 15.39 3.35
CA ASP A 131 -11.40 15.42 4.70
C ASP A 131 -11.26 14.07 5.42
N LYS A 132 -11.12 12.97 4.70
CA LYS A 132 -10.98 11.63 5.28
C LYS A 132 -9.56 11.27 5.67
N VAL A 133 -8.58 11.95 5.10
CA VAL A 133 -7.15 11.71 5.34
C VAL A 133 -6.58 12.68 6.37
N PHE A 134 -6.87 13.97 6.25
CA PHE A 134 -6.24 15.01 7.08
C PHE A 134 -7.04 15.38 8.33
N LYS A 135 -8.30 15.02 8.48
CA LYS A 135 -9.12 15.39 9.63
C LYS A 135 -9.41 14.26 10.60
N SER A 136 -8.89 13.07 10.38
CA SER A 136 -9.32 11.96 11.19
C SER A 136 -8.20 10.99 11.55
N LYS A 137 -7.59 11.20 12.70
CA LYS A 137 -7.10 10.07 13.53
C LYS A 137 -8.31 9.29 14.06
N GLN A 138 -9.18 8.83 13.15
CA GLN A 138 -10.38 8.08 13.51
C GLN A 138 -10.01 6.64 13.83
N LYS A 139 -10.86 5.96 14.63
CA LYS A 139 -10.78 4.53 14.93
C LYS A 139 -10.71 3.60 13.70
N SER A 140 -10.99 4.11 12.50
CA SER A 140 -10.91 3.41 11.22
C SER A 140 -10.43 4.38 10.14
N PRO A 141 -9.11 4.52 9.96
CA PRO A 141 -8.57 5.40 8.92
C PRO A 141 -8.98 4.91 7.53
N LYS A 142 -9.36 5.85 6.65
CA LYS A 142 -9.70 5.55 5.26
C LYS A 142 -8.47 5.35 4.39
N ILE A 143 -7.36 6.00 4.74
CA ILE A 143 -6.05 5.80 4.14
C ILE A 143 -5.03 5.55 5.25
N ILE A 144 -4.21 4.52 5.05
CA ILE A 144 -3.00 4.25 5.82
C ILE A 144 -1.84 4.36 4.84
N PHE A 145 -0.86 5.18 5.17
CA PHE A 145 0.41 5.22 4.43
C PHE A 145 1.39 4.26 5.05
N CYS A 146 2.20 3.62 4.22
CA CYS A 146 3.31 2.81 4.71
C CYS A 146 4.51 2.85 3.77
N SER A 147 5.67 2.49 4.29
CA SER A 147 6.89 2.33 3.49
C SER A 147 7.91 1.49 4.24
N PHE A 148 8.81 0.82 3.50
CA PHE A 148 10.06 0.26 4.02
C PHE A 148 11.18 1.31 4.14
N LEU A 149 11.00 2.48 3.54
CA LEU A 149 12.01 3.52 3.42
C LEU A 149 11.86 4.53 4.56
N PRO A 150 12.78 4.57 5.55
CA PRO A 150 12.72 5.52 6.66
C PRO A 150 12.59 6.97 6.19
N LYS A 151 13.26 7.33 5.11
CA LYS A 151 13.20 8.70 4.56
C LYS A 151 11.80 9.09 4.11
N GLN A 152 11.06 8.17 3.47
CA GLN A 152 9.68 8.44 3.06
C GLN A 152 8.73 8.55 4.28
N ILE A 153 8.98 7.75 5.32
CA ILE A 153 8.25 7.85 6.60
C ILE A 153 8.48 9.22 7.24
N GLU A 154 9.73 9.71 7.28
CA GLU A 154 10.07 11.05 7.79
C GLU A 154 9.36 12.16 7.00
N ILE A 155 9.37 12.09 5.66
CA ILE A 155 8.71 13.08 4.80
C ILE A 155 7.20 13.07 5.06
N LEU A 156 6.55 11.89 5.13
CA LEU A 156 5.13 11.76 5.47
C LEU A 156 4.80 12.42 6.81
N ARG A 157 5.59 12.14 7.86
CA ARG A 157 5.33 12.66 9.19
C ARG A 157 5.60 14.17 9.31
N ASN A 158 6.64 14.66 8.64
CA ASN A 158 6.94 16.09 8.59
C ASN A 158 5.84 16.88 7.87
N PHE A 159 5.14 16.25 6.91
CA PHE A 159 4.03 16.91 6.22
C PHE A 159 2.80 17.09 7.11
N SER A 160 2.42 16.06 7.88
CA SER A 160 1.24 16.15 8.76
C SER A 160 1.27 15.12 9.90
N ASN A 161 0.83 15.57 11.08
CA ASN A 161 0.54 14.71 12.22
C ASN A 161 -0.82 14.00 12.13
N ASP A 162 -1.69 14.42 11.22
CA ASP A 162 -3.07 13.91 11.11
C ASP A 162 -3.22 12.70 10.19
N ILE A 163 -2.17 12.32 9.45
CA ILE A 163 -2.16 11.12 8.61
C ILE A 163 -1.71 9.89 9.41
N VAL A 164 -2.27 8.73 9.06
CA VAL A 164 -1.92 7.44 9.69
C VAL A 164 -0.76 6.81 8.93
N ILE A 165 0.33 6.50 9.65
CA ILE A 165 1.56 5.99 9.07
C ILE A 165 1.97 4.69 9.78
N GLY A 166 2.22 3.63 8.98
CA GLY A 166 2.83 2.38 9.40
C GLY A 166 4.23 2.20 8.82
N PHE A 167 5.15 1.70 9.63
CA PHE A 167 6.51 1.38 9.19
C PHE A 167 6.59 -0.11 8.84
N LEU A 168 6.84 -0.40 7.56
CA LEU A 168 7.07 -1.76 7.06
C LEU A 168 8.49 -2.21 7.44
N VAL A 169 8.62 -3.38 8.08
CA VAL A 169 9.91 -3.85 8.58
C VAL A 169 10.12 -5.33 8.31
N LYS A 170 11.34 -5.68 7.88
CA LYS A 170 11.79 -7.07 7.68
C LYS A 170 12.30 -7.72 8.96
N ASP A 171 12.76 -6.89 9.90
CA ASP A 171 13.23 -7.28 11.23
C ASP A 171 12.50 -6.44 12.28
N LEU A 172 12.36 -6.99 13.48
CA LEU A 172 11.71 -6.28 14.59
C LEU A 172 12.63 -6.31 15.83
N ASN A 173 13.18 -5.13 16.12
CA ASN A 173 14.09 -4.92 17.24
C ASN A 173 13.83 -3.57 17.93
N ASP A 174 14.56 -3.27 18.99
CA ASP A 174 14.35 -2.03 19.75
C ASP A 174 14.60 -0.77 18.93
N ARG A 175 15.52 -0.80 17.97
CA ARG A 175 15.79 0.36 17.09
C ARG A 175 14.57 0.70 16.22
N VAL A 176 13.88 -0.32 15.70
CA VAL A 176 12.63 -0.15 14.94
C VAL A 176 11.55 0.49 15.81
N VAL A 177 11.38 -0.01 17.04
CA VAL A 177 10.39 0.53 17.97
C VAL A 177 10.74 1.96 18.39
N GLN A 178 12.01 2.25 18.65
CA GLN A 178 12.48 3.60 18.95
C GLN A 178 12.27 4.56 17.79
N PHE A 179 12.59 4.15 16.55
CA PHE A 179 12.32 4.93 15.34
C PHE A 179 10.83 5.25 15.22
N ALA A 180 9.97 4.25 15.38
CA ALA A 180 8.53 4.45 15.30
C ALA A 180 8.01 5.45 16.36
N LYS A 181 8.54 5.39 17.58
CA LYS A 181 8.18 6.32 18.66
C LYS A 181 8.70 7.74 18.42
N SER A 182 9.97 7.87 18.06
CA SER A 182 10.59 9.18 17.83
C SER A 182 9.94 9.97 16.68
N HIS A 183 9.38 9.25 15.71
CA HIS A 183 8.63 9.84 14.59
C HIS A 183 7.11 9.82 14.81
N ASN A 184 6.64 9.51 16.02
CA ASN A 184 5.21 9.47 16.35
C ASN A 184 4.38 8.66 15.32
N LEU A 185 4.87 7.47 14.94
CA LEU A 185 4.18 6.63 13.98
C LEU A 185 2.98 5.92 14.63
N ASP A 186 1.97 5.66 13.82
CA ASP A 186 0.73 5.03 14.26
C ASP A 186 0.85 3.49 14.29
N GLY A 187 1.72 2.91 13.45
CA GLY A 187 1.85 1.46 13.34
C GLY A 187 3.24 0.95 13.01
N ILE A 188 3.46 -0.32 13.33
CA ILE A 188 4.62 -1.11 12.90
C ILE A 188 4.07 -2.32 12.15
N PHE A 189 4.57 -2.53 10.93
CA PHE A 189 4.07 -3.51 9.97
C PHE A 189 5.14 -4.56 9.67
N PRO A 190 5.30 -5.57 10.55
CA PRO A 190 6.35 -6.57 10.42
C PRO A 190 6.00 -7.67 9.43
N TYR A 191 7.05 -8.32 8.91
CA TYR A 191 6.92 -9.59 8.20
C TYR A 191 6.21 -10.62 9.08
N TYR A 192 5.24 -11.37 8.55
CA TYR A 192 4.34 -12.20 9.34
C TYR A 192 5.05 -13.24 10.22
N LYS A 193 6.21 -13.78 9.78
CA LYS A 193 6.96 -14.76 10.56
C LYS A 193 7.57 -14.20 11.86
N LEU A 194 7.64 -12.87 11.99
CA LEU A 194 8.10 -12.22 13.23
C LEU A 194 7.02 -12.13 14.28
N LEU A 195 5.76 -12.38 13.90
CA LEU A 195 4.62 -12.26 14.81
C LEU A 195 4.41 -13.52 15.66
N ASN A 196 4.31 -13.29 16.93
CA ASN A 196 3.80 -14.24 17.92
C ASN A 196 3.00 -13.47 18.99
N LYS A 197 2.36 -14.20 19.90
CA LYS A 197 1.51 -13.59 20.93
C LYS A 197 2.24 -12.53 21.75
N LYS A 198 3.48 -12.81 22.18
CA LYS A 198 4.30 -11.89 22.99
C LYS A 198 4.63 -10.60 22.24
N VAL A 199 5.04 -10.71 20.96
CA VAL A 199 5.33 -9.56 20.11
C VAL A 199 4.09 -8.70 19.92
N VAL A 200 2.97 -9.32 19.57
CA VAL A 200 1.70 -8.61 19.36
C VAL A 200 1.23 -7.88 20.60
N GLU A 201 1.29 -8.54 21.77
CA GLU A 201 0.94 -7.93 23.06
C GLU A 201 1.86 -6.75 23.41
N ASN A 202 3.17 -6.88 23.15
CA ASN A 202 4.13 -5.81 23.40
C ASN A 202 3.86 -4.59 22.53
N LEU A 203 3.68 -4.78 21.22
CA LEU A 203 3.36 -3.67 20.31
C LEU A 203 2.03 -2.99 20.66
N LYS A 204 1.01 -3.76 21.03
CA LYS A 204 -0.28 -3.22 21.48
C LYS A 204 -0.18 -2.41 22.76
N LYS A 205 0.59 -2.85 23.75
CA LYS A 205 0.86 -2.10 25.00
C LYS A 205 1.49 -0.74 24.71
N GLN A 206 2.17 -0.62 23.58
CA GLN A 206 2.77 0.63 23.08
C GLN A 206 1.85 1.41 22.15
N ASN A 207 0.58 1.01 22.02
CA ASN A 207 -0.47 1.62 21.19
C ASN A 207 -0.22 1.58 19.67
N PHE A 208 0.64 0.68 19.17
CA PHE A 208 0.84 0.55 17.73
C PHE A 208 -0.28 -0.24 17.06
N ILE A 209 -0.70 0.27 15.88
CA ILE A 209 -1.42 -0.52 14.88
C ILE A 209 -0.47 -1.59 14.35
N ILE A 210 -0.96 -2.82 14.26
CA ILE A 210 -0.17 -3.92 13.72
C ILE A 210 -0.80 -4.34 12.40
N SER A 211 -0.06 -4.20 11.33
CA SER A 211 -0.37 -4.81 10.04
C SER A 211 0.73 -5.80 9.68
N SER A 212 0.42 -6.81 8.86
CA SER A 212 1.42 -7.82 8.55
C SER A 212 1.36 -8.22 7.09
N TRP A 213 2.50 -8.52 6.52
CA TRP A 213 2.73 -8.77 5.10
C TRP A 213 3.58 -10.01 4.86
N GLY A 214 3.70 -10.42 3.58
CA GLY A 214 4.58 -11.50 3.14
C GLY A 214 3.94 -12.88 3.15
N PHE A 215 2.62 -12.99 3.31
CA PHE A 215 1.87 -14.24 3.20
C PHE A 215 1.94 -14.77 1.77
N GLN A 216 2.25 -16.05 1.64
CA GLN A 216 2.31 -16.72 0.33
C GLN A 216 0.97 -17.43 0.01
N ASN A 217 0.25 -17.84 1.03
CA ASN A 217 -0.99 -18.59 0.89
C ASN A 217 -1.87 -18.46 2.14
N ILE A 218 -3.09 -19.00 2.08
CA ILE A 218 -4.06 -18.92 3.18
C ILE A 218 -3.59 -19.66 4.44
N GLN A 219 -2.74 -20.69 4.32
CA GLN A 219 -2.20 -21.40 5.47
C GLN A 219 -1.28 -20.50 6.31
N ASP A 220 -0.54 -19.59 5.66
CA ASP A 220 0.28 -18.61 6.39
C ASP A 220 -0.60 -17.65 7.20
N VAL A 221 -1.73 -17.21 6.64
CA VAL A 221 -2.70 -16.38 7.38
C VAL A 221 -3.26 -17.16 8.58
N LYS A 222 -3.59 -18.45 8.41
CA LYS A 222 -4.10 -19.29 9.50
C LYS A 222 -3.12 -19.45 10.66
N LYS A 223 -1.79 -19.48 10.40
CA LYS A 223 -0.77 -19.59 11.46
C LYS A 223 -0.82 -18.46 12.49
N ILE A 224 -1.30 -17.30 12.09
CA ILE A 224 -1.39 -16.12 12.96
C ILE A 224 -2.82 -15.61 13.12
N SER A 225 -3.83 -16.36 12.64
CA SER A 225 -5.25 -15.97 12.70
C SER A 225 -5.76 -15.82 14.14
N ASP A 226 -5.18 -16.55 15.10
CA ASP A 226 -5.53 -16.46 16.52
C ASP A 226 -5.00 -15.17 17.19
N LEU A 227 -4.10 -14.46 16.52
CA LEU A 227 -3.59 -13.16 16.97
C LEU A 227 -4.62 -12.08 16.65
N LYS A 228 -5.41 -11.67 17.64
CA LYS A 228 -6.49 -10.67 17.46
C LYS A 228 -5.96 -9.26 17.17
N ASN A 229 -6.75 -8.48 16.43
CA ASN A 229 -6.48 -7.07 16.11
C ASN A 229 -5.21 -6.85 15.27
N ILE A 230 -5.04 -7.65 14.24
CA ILE A 230 -4.00 -7.49 13.23
C ILE A 230 -4.68 -7.25 11.88
N ILE A 231 -4.10 -6.38 11.08
CA ILE A 231 -4.43 -6.18 9.68
C ILE A 231 -3.59 -7.15 8.86
N PHE A 232 -4.20 -7.94 8.01
CA PHE A 232 -3.50 -8.91 7.16
C PHE A 232 -3.51 -8.45 5.71
N TYR A 233 -2.34 -8.34 5.09
CA TYR A 233 -2.28 -8.30 3.63
C TYR A 233 -2.55 -9.70 3.09
N GLY A 234 -3.54 -9.82 2.23
CA GLY A 234 -3.87 -11.09 1.60
C GLY A 234 -2.68 -11.66 0.84
N PRO A 235 -2.63 -13.00 0.66
CA PRO A 235 -1.57 -13.62 -0.11
C PRO A 235 -1.55 -13.06 -1.53
N SER A 236 -0.35 -12.72 -2.02
CA SER A 236 -0.12 -12.44 -3.44
C SER A 236 0.14 -13.77 -4.13
N GLY A 237 -0.75 -14.17 -5.04
CA GLY A 237 -0.45 -15.28 -5.94
C GLY A 237 -1.05 -16.64 -5.58
N THR A 238 -2.17 -16.72 -4.84
CA THR A 238 -2.93 -17.98 -4.72
C THR A 238 -4.41 -17.78 -4.97
#